data_eafa09ead5fcb5afd23903f47129e5d9
#
_entry.id   eafa09ead5fcb5afd23903f47129e5d9
#
_cell.length_a   1.000
_cell.length_b   1.000
_cell.length_c   1.000
_cell.angle_alpha   90.00
_cell.angle_beta   90.00
_cell.angle_gamma   90.00
#
_symmetry.space_group_name_H-M   'P 1'
#
loop_
_entity.id
_entity.type
_entity.pdbx_description
1 polymer ?
#
loop_
_entity_poly.entity_id
_entity_poly.type
_entity_poly.pdbx_seq_one_letter_code
_entity_poly.pdbx_strand_id
1 'polypeptide(L)'
;MNRRKKIWLVVALLLGGVGMSWACTVPVFRFALEQWPPDQFEVALFHEEPLTAVQEALLKSIQPTETENTTVPNMRIHSVDLTASPDPRWVKWWKENKPKNSTGPRLVFFYPASTMKMTPMWSCDFTADLVGNALESPARKKVAAQLEAGDSAVWVLVECGDKTKDTAARQLLETRLQIMAKKLKLPEVKTQDIQSGYLSIRPEDLKLSFSVVTLRAGDAAEKAFRETLLNSEDDLKELQHEPMAFPVFGRGRALPALVGKGINADMIDEASAFLSGPCSCQVKRQNPGFDLLTSVDWDQLLENQVRAYDDRAQTKISVESQPAEAETSKLNELAQAGNTPATNRNSPTTETTAPTRTLFAWLPLVGLPILLVGGLIVFFGRQSDN
;
A
#
# COMPACT_ATOMS: atom_id res chain seq x y z
N MET A 1 -31.58 43.70 -16.43
CA MET A 1 -30.25 43.38 -15.84
C MET A 1 -29.21 43.48 -16.98
N ASN A 2 -28.26 44.43 -16.89
CA ASN A 2 -27.33 44.77 -17.96
C ASN A 2 -26.41 43.56 -18.27
N ARG A 3 -26.10 43.35 -19.58
CA ARG A 3 -25.24 42.27 -20.10
C ARG A 3 -23.89 42.16 -19.36
N ARG A 4 -23.33 43.30 -18.95
CA ARG A 4 -22.11 43.37 -18.12
C ARG A 4 -22.31 42.77 -16.73
N LYS A 5 -23.44 42.98 -16.06
CA LYS A 5 -23.73 42.36 -14.74
C LYS A 5 -23.90 40.85 -14.83
N LYS A 6 -24.47 40.33 -15.92
CA LYS A 6 -24.56 38.87 -16.17
C LYS A 6 -23.18 38.24 -16.37
N ILE A 7 -22.27 38.92 -17.10
CA ILE A 7 -20.90 38.43 -17.31
C ILE A 7 -20.12 38.39 -15.98
N TRP A 8 -20.22 39.43 -15.16
CA TRP A 8 -19.59 39.47 -13.86
C TRP A 8 -20.14 38.42 -12.89
N LEU A 9 -21.42 38.10 -12.95
CA LEU A 9 -22.06 37.05 -12.14
C LEU A 9 -21.58 35.65 -12.56
N VAL A 10 -21.42 35.39 -13.87
CA VAL A 10 -20.88 34.14 -14.39
C VAL A 10 -19.40 33.99 -14.06
N VAL A 11 -18.60 35.07 -14.16
CA VAL A 11 -17.19 35.06 -13.75
C VAL A 11 -17.05 34.86 -12.24
N ALA A 12 -17.88 35.49 -11.43
CA ALA A 12 -17.89 35.27 -9.97
C ALA A 12 -18.31 33.85 -9.60
N LEU A 13 -19.28 33.23 -10.33
CA LEU A 13 -19.69 31.84 -10.15
C LEU A 13 -18.58 30.86 -10.60
N LEU A 14 -17.87 31.17 -11.66
CA LEU A 14 -16.71 30.36 -12.13
C LEU A 14 -15.52 30.49 -11.21
N LEU A 15 -15.25 31.66 -10.65
CA LEU A 15 -14.19 31.89 -9.66
C LEU A 15 -14.55 31.36 -8.25
N GLY A 16 -15.82 31.36 -7.88
CA GLY A 16 -16.30 30.76 -6.62
C GLY A 16 -16.36 29.23 -6.63
N GLY A 17 -16.30 28.61 -7.81
CA GLY A 17 -16.34 27.17 -7.99
C GLY A 17 -14.95 26.49 -7.98
N VAL A 18 -13.85 27.22 -7.81
CA VAL A 18 -12.54 26.65 -7.49
C VAL A 18 -12.57 26.25 -6.03
N GLY A 19 -13.35 25.20 -5.73
CA GLY A 19 -13.23 24.50 -4.45
C GLY A 19 -11.74 24.17 -4.27
N MET A 20 -11.13 24.70 -3.24
CA MET A 20 -9.80 24.30 -2.80
C MET A 20 -9.90 22.80 -2.57
N SER A 21 -9.55 22.00 -3.58
CA SER A 21 -9.32 20.57 -3.39
C SER A 21 -8.16 20.48 -2.38
N TRP A 22 -8.49 20.21 -1.16
CA TRP A 22 -7.51 19.99 -0.11
C TRP A 22 -6.80 18.68 -0.47
N ALA A 23 -5.66 18.80 -1.11
CA ALA A 23 -4.82 17.63 -1.41
C ALA A 23 -4.40 17.03 -0.06
N CYS A 24 -4.74 15.77 0.15
CA CYS A 24 -4.28 14.97 1.27
C CYS A 24 -2.76 14.94 1.30
N THR A 25 -2.14 15.14 2.47
CA THR A 25 -0.68 15.14 2.63
C THR A 25 -0.12 13.82 3.13
N VAL A 26 -0.98 12.83 3.41
CA VAL A 26 -0.53 11.47 3.75
C VAL A 26 0.13 10.83 2.53
N PRO A 27 1.28 10.14 2.66
CA PRO A 27 1.92 9.44 1.54
C PRO A 27 0.99 8.41 0.91
N VAL A 28 1.06 8.26 -0.43
CA VAL A 28 0.17 7.34 -1.18
C VAL A 28 0.18 5.92 -0.60
N PHE A 29 1.37 5.37 -0.33
CA PHE A 29 1.47 4.01 0.22
C PHE A 29 0.76 3.87 1.57
N ARG A 30 0.86 4.88 2.44
CA ARG A 30 0.23 4.85 3.75
C ARG A 30 -1.26 5.11 3.66
N PHE A 31 -1.68 6.10 2.87
CA PHE A 31 -3.10 6.35 2.61
C PHE A 31 -3.82 5.11 2.07
N ALA A 32 -3.16 4.37 1.16
CA ALA A 32 -3.69 3.12 0.63
C ALA A 32 -3.86 2.05 1.73
N LEU A 33 -2.89 1.93 2.65
CA LEU A 33 -2.99 1.01 3.78
C LEU A 33 -4.13 1.38 4.73
N GLU A 34 -4.30 2.66 5.02
CA GLU A 34 -5.34 3.14 5.93
C GLU A 34 -6.75 3.08 5.33
N GLN A 35 -6.91 3.52 4.06
CA GLN A 35 -8.21 3.92 3.51
C GLN A 35 -8.70 3.05 2.35
N TRP A 36 -7.87 2.19 1.75
CA TRP A 36 -8.29 1.39 0.60
C TRP A 36 -8.46 -0.08 0.97
N PRO A 37 -9.69 -0.53 1.28
CA PRO A 37 -9.94 -1.95 1.54
C PRO A 37 -9.57 -2.78 0.31
N PRO A 38 -9.06 -4.02 0.48
CA PRO A 38 -8.76 -4.91 -0.63
C PRO A 38 -10.01 -5.21 -1.46
N ASP A 39 -9.85 -5.21 -2.78
CA ASP A 39 -10.93 -5.64 -3.67
C ASP A 39 -11.15 -7.15 -3.52
N GLN A 40 -12.42 -7.58 -3.60
CA GLN A 40 -12.80 -8.99 -3.52
C GLN A 40 -12.60 -9.67 -4.88
N PHE A 41 -11.89 -10.79 -4.88
CA PHE A 41 -11.78 -11.68 -6.03
C PHE A 41 -13.02 -12.54 -6.16
N GLU A 42 -13.52 -12.73 -7.38
CA GLU A 42 -14.59 -13.70 -7.66
C GLU A 42 -13.95 -15.05 -8.04
N VAL A 43 -14.32 -16.09 -7.31
CA VAL A 43 -13.82 -17.45 -7.54
C VAL A 43 -14.99 -18.35 -7.83
N ALA A 44 -14.97 -19.03 -8.98
CA ALA A 44 -16.03 -19.95 -9.38
C ALA A 44 -15.52 -21.40 -9.36
N LEU A 45 -16.20 -22.27 -8.62
CA LEU A 45 -16.01 -23.71 -8.65
C LEU A 45 -17.03 -24.33 -9.60
N PHE A 46 -16.62 -24.66 -10.81
CA PHE A 46 -17.46 -25.32 -11.81
C PHE A 46 -17.44 -26.84 -11.62
N HIS A 47 -18.60 -27.46 -11.57
CA HIS A 47 -18.75 -28.93 -11.55
C HIS A 47 -19.99 -29.39 -12.34
N GLU A 48 -19.87 -30.52 -13.03
CA GLU A 48 -20.93 -31.15 -13.83
C GLU A 48 -21.53 -32.39 -13.13
N GLU A 49 -20.94 -32.77 -11.98
CA GLU A 49 -21.39 -33.87 -11.12
C GLU A 49 -21.40 -33.35 -9.66
N PRO A 50 -22.18 -34.00 -8.77
CA PRO A 50 -22.11 -33.66 -7.34
C PRO A 50 -20.70 -33.79 -6.81
N LEU A 51 -20.29 -32.84 -5.96
CA LEU A 51 -18.99 -32.90 -5.31
C LEU A 51 -18.90 -34.12 -4.39
N THR A 52 -17.75 -34.76 -4.38
CA THR A 52 -17.45 -35.83 -3.43
C THR A 52 -17.29 -35.26 -2.01
N ALA A 53 -17.44 -36.06 -0.97
CA ALA A 53 -17.27 -35.64 0.42
C ALA A 53 -15.89 -34.96 0.67
N VAL A 54 -14.83 -35.40 -0.03
CA VAL A 54 -13.49 -34.81 0.05
C VAL A 54 -13.48 -33.41 -0.58
N GLN A 55 -14.15 -33.25 -1.72
CA GLN A 55 -14.25 -31.96 -2.39
C GLN A 55 -15.15 -30.96 -1.61
N GLU A 56 -16.24 -31.45 -1.02
CA GLU A 56 -17.06 -30.62 -0.12
C GLU A 56 -16.28 -30.14 1.10
N ALA A 57 -15.50 -31.03 1.73
CA ALA A 57 -14.64 -30.67 2.83
C ALA A 57 -13.57 -29.65 2.43
N LEU A 58 -12.96 -29.82 1.24
CA LEU A 58 -12.01 -28.85 0.69
C LEU A 58 -12.70 -27.51 0.42
N LEU A 59 -13.87 -27.50 -0.22
CA LEU A 59 -14.63 -26.27 -0.46
C LEU A 59 -14.90 -25.53 0.85
N LYS A 60 -15.39 -26.25 1.86
CA LYS A 60 -15.64 -25.68 3.20
C LYS A 60 -14.38 -25.11 3.84
N SER A 61 -13.22 -25.74 3.66
CA SER A 61 -11.97 -25.29 4.26
C SER A 61 -11.41 -23.98 3.65
N ILE A 62 -11.80 -23.65 2.41
CA ILE A 62 -11.36 -22.44 1.70
C ILE A 62 -12.44 -21.35 1.64
N GLN A 63 -13.68 -21.67 2.03
CA GLN A 63 -14.74 -20.67 2.12
C GLN A 63 -14.43 -19.70 3.25
N PRO A 64 -14.54 -18.38 3.00
CA PRO A 64 -14.46 -17.39 4.03
C PRO A 64 -15.52 -17.63 5.11
N THR A 65 -15.10 -17.97 6.30
CA THR A 65 -15.99 -18.04 7.48
C THR A 65 -15.75 -16.80 8.33
N GLU A 66 -16.80 -16.05 8.61
CA GLU A 66 -16.79 -14.89 9.53
C GLU A 66 -16.60 -15.32 11.00
N THR A 67 -15.73 -16.27 11.27
CA THR A 67 -15.39 -16.64 12.65
C THR A 67 -14.24 -15.76 13.12
N GLU A 68 -14.42 -15.13 14.27
CA GLU A 68 -13.38 -14.37 14.97
C GLU A 68 -12.05 -15.14 14.98
N ASN A 69 -10.98 -14.51 14.48
CA ASN A 69 -9.59 -14.99 14.37
C ASN A 69 -9.19 -15.81 13.13
N THR A 70 -9.95 -15.88 12.08
CA THR A 70 -9.47 -16.49 10.83
C THR A 70 -9.18 -15.42 9.80
N THR A 71 -7.91 -15.26 9.43
CA THR A 71 -7.52 -14.41 8.28
C THR A 71 -8.09 -15.04 7.00
N VAL A 72 -9.08 -14.37 6.43
CA VAL A 72 -9.80 -14.86 5.27
C VAL A 72 -9.22 -14.19 4.02
N PRO A 73 -8.93 -14.96 2.95
CA PRO A 73 -8.55 -14.35 1.68
C PRO A 73 -9.61 -13.37 1.18
N ASN A 74 -9.17 -12.26 0.56
CA ASN A 74 -10.07 -11.29 -0.06
C ASN A 74 -10.74 -11.85 -1.31
N MET A 75 -11.52 -12.93 -1.15
CA MET A 75 -12.22 -13.63 -2.23
C MET A 75 -13.64 -14.04 -1.84
N ARG A 76 -14.49 -14.19 -2.85
CA ARG A 76 -15.82 -14.78 -2.74
C ARG A 76 -15.90 -16.00 -3.62
N ILE A 77 -16.33 -17.14 -3.06
CA ILE A 77 -16.42 -18.40 -3.80
C ILE A 77 -17.89 -18.68 -4.19
N HIS A 78 -18.10 -18.97 -5.46
CA HIS A 78 -19.36 -19.42 -6.03
C HIS A 78 -19.24 -20.89 -6.43
N SER A 79 -20.02 -21.77 -5.82
CA SER A 79 -20.19 -23.14 -6.31
C SER A 79 -21.20 -23.12 -7.48
N VAL A 80 -20.74 -23.52 -8.65
CA VAL A 80 -21.51 -23.48 -9.90
C VAL A 80 -21.81 -24.91 -10.36
N ASP A 81 -22.92 -25.44 -9.85
CA ASP A 81 -23.45 -26.72 -10.30
C ASP A 81 -24.09 -26.53 -11.68
N LEU A 82 -23.45 -27.05 -12.72
CA LEU A 82 -23.88 -26.93 -14.12
C LEU A 82 -25.09 -27.80 -14.44
N THR A 83 -25.47 -28.72 -13.54
CA THR A 83 -26.69 -29.56 -13.67
C THR A 83 -27.93 -28.89 -13.05
N ALA A 84 -27.73 -27.92 -12.12
CA ALA A 84 -28.78 -27.24 -11.37
C ALA A 84 -29.02 -25.88 -11.97
N SER A 85 -29.51 -25.50 -12.96
CA SER A 85 -29.85 -24.15 -13.51
C SER A 85 -29.11 -22.98 -12.85
N PRO A 86 -27.78 -22.91 -12.90
CA PRO A 86 -27.01 -21.83 -12.31
C PRO A 86 -27.19 -20.52 -13.09
N ASP A 87 -26.62 -19.41 -12.56
CA ASP A 87 -26.62 -18.11 -13.24
C ASP A 87 -26.15 -18.25 -14.70
N PRO A 88 -26.93 -17.78 -15.69
CA PRO A 88 -26.60 -17.91 -17.10
C PRO A 88 -25.23 -17.36 -17.50
N ARG A 89 -24.70 -16.38 -16.75
CA ARG A 89 -23.35 -15.81 -16.97
C ARG A 89 -22.27 -16.87 -16.79
N TRP A 90 -22.36 -17.71 -15.76
CA TRP A 90 -21.42 -18.79 -15.49
C TRP A 90 -21.53 -19.90 -16.52
N VAL A 91 -22.77 -20.28 -16.94
CA VAL A 91 -22.98 -21.26 -17.98
C VAL A 91 -22.38 -20.85 -19.31
N LYS A 92 -22.62 -19.58 -19.71
CA LYS A 92 -22.05 -19.03 -20.92
C LYS A 92 -20.53 -19.04 -20.86
N TRP A 93 -19.95 -18.49 -19.76
CA TRP A 93 -18.52 -18.44 -19.59
C TRP A 93 -17.89 -19.83 -19.67
N TRP A 94 -18.46 -20.83 -18.98
CA TRP A 94 -17.96 -22.19 -18.97
C TRP A 94 -17.98 -22.81 -20.35
N LYS A 95 -19.07 -22.68 -21.12
CA LYS A 95 -19.17 -23.18 -22.50
C LYS A 95 -18.06 -22.63 -23.41
N GLU A 96 -17.70 -21.39 -23.24
CA GLU A 96 -16.70 -20.70 -24.06
C GLU A 96 -15.25 -21.00 -23.61
N ASN A 97 -15.05 -21.34 -22.33
CA ASN A 97 -13.70 -21.38 -21.72
C ASN A 97 -13.34 -22.72 -21.07
N LYS A 98 -14.25 -23.72 -21.07
CA LYS A 98 -13.97 -25.07 -20.53
C LYS A 98 -12.73 -25.65 -21.21
N PRO A 99 -11.69 -26.08 -20.45
CA PRO A 99 -10.56 -26.77 -21.05
C PRO A 99 -10.98 -28.10 -21.67
N LYS A 100 -10.44 -28.39 -22.84
CA LYS A 100 -10.83 -29.61 -23.62
C LYS A 100 -10.66 -30.92 -22.85
N ASN A 101 -9.72 -30.99 -21.92
CA ASN A 101 -9.35 -32.16 -21.14
C ASN A 101 -9.80 -32.10 -19.67
N SER A 102 -10.72 -31.20 -19.32
CA SER A 102 -11.23 -31.12 -17.95
C SER A 102 -12.21 -32.24 -17.70
N THR A 103 -11.92 -33.11 -16.74
CA THR A 103 -12.72 -34.28 -16.36
C THR A 103 -13.33 -34.20 -14.96
N GLY A 104 -13.12 -33.11 -14.23
CA GLY A 104 -13.60 -32.94 -12.85
C GLY A 104 -13.89 -31.48 -12.51
N PRO A 105 -14.23 -31.23 -11.25
CA PRO A 105 -14.48 -29.88 -10.78
C PRO A 105 -13.25 -28.98 -10.96
N ARG A 106 -13.49 -27.72 -11.37
CA ARG A 106 -12.46 -26.76 -11.67
C ARG A 106 -12.68 -25.44 -10.95
N LEU A 107 -11.65 -25.00 -10.27
CA LEU A 107 -11.62 -23.71 -9.60
C LEU A 107 -11.04 -22.65 -10.55
N VAL A 108 -11.75 -21.55 -10.71
CA VAL A 108 -11.38 -20.44 -11.60
C VAL A 108 -11.41 -19.15 -10.80
N PHE A 109 -10.28 -18.44 -10.76
CA PHE A 109 -10.11 -17.16 -10.11
C PHE A 109 -10.25 -16.05 -11.15
N PHE A 110 -11.08 -15.07 -10.87
CA PHE A 110 -11.27 -13.87 -11.68
C PHE A 110 -10.72 -12.66 -10.96
N TYR A 111 -10.25 -11.68 -11.71
CA TYR A 111 -9.89 -10.39 -11.13
C TYR A 111 -11.10 -9.73 -10.47
N PRO A 112 -10.87 -8.85 -9.48
CA PRO A 112 -11.93 -8.07 -8.89
C PRO A 112 -12.76 -7.33 -9.94
N ALA A 113 -14.07 -7.22 -9.72
CA ALA A 113 -14.99 -6.54 -10.64
C ALA A 113 -14.58 -5.08 -10.92
N SER A 114 -13.84 -4.45 -10.02
CA SER A 114 -13.27 -3.11 -10.18
C SER A 114 -12.31 -2.99 -11.37
N THR A 115 -11.67 -4.09 -11.78
CA THR A 115 -10.76 -4.12 -12.93
C THR A 115 -11.49 -4.21 -14.27
N MET A 116 -12.78 -4.53 -14.27
CA MET A 116 -13.60 -4.80 -15.47
C MET A 116 -13.05 -5.93 -16.37
N LYS A 117 -12.14 -6.76 -15.87
CA LYS A 117 -11.56 -7.90 -16.60
C LYS A 117 -12.40 -9.15 -16.39
N MET A 118 -12.83 -9.78 -17.48
CA MET A 118 -13.53 -11.09 -17.48
C MET A 118 -12.60 -12.27 -17.80
N THR A 119 -11.33 -12.00 -18.10
CA THR A 119 -10.31 -13.03 -18.26
C THR A 119 -9.97 -13.63 -16.90
N PRO A 120 -9.85 -14.98 -16.80
CA PRO A 120 -9.44 -15.58 -15.55
C PRO A 120 -8.00 -15.20 -15.20
N MET A 121 -7.81 -14.88 -13.93
CA MET A 121 -6.50 -14.66 -13.35
C MET A 121 -5.68 -15.96 -13.31
N TRP A 122 -6.35 -17.04 -12.87
CA TRP A 122 -5.79 -18.36 -12.71
C TRP A 122 -6.91 -19.42 -12.74
N SER A 123 -6.59 -20.64 -13.12
CA SER A 123 -7.50 -21.78 -12.95
C SER A 123 -6.74 -23.08 -12.69
N CYS A 124 -7.33 -23.95 -11.89
CA CYS A 124 -6.76 -25.27 -11.60
C CYS A 124 -7.86 -26.32 -11.40
N ASP A 125 -7.50 -27.59 -11.51
CA ASP A 125 -8.37 -28.66 -11.07
C ASP A 125 -8.58 -28.57 -9.56
N PHE A 126 -9.78 -28.91 -9.10
CA PHE A 126 -10.16 -28.75 -7.70
C PHE A 126 -9.61 -29.89 -6.85
N THR A 127 -8.31 -29.79 -6.55
CA THR A 127 -7.56 -30.69 -5.69
C THR A 127 -6.87 -29.91 -4.58
N ALA A 128 -6.65 -30.53 -3.42
CA ALA A 128 -6.06 -29.85 -2.27
C ALA A 128 -4.70 -29.21 -2.58
N ASP A 129 -3.83 -29.91 -3.31
CA ASP A 129 -2.50 -29.42 -3.65
C ASP A 129 -2.54 -28.18 -4.58
N LEU A 130 -3.38 -28.23 -5.63
CA LEU A 130 -3.48 -27.14 -6.60
C LEU A 130 -4.17 -25.90 -6.01
N VAL A 131 -5.19 -26.12 -5.21
CA VAL A 131 -5.89 -25.07 -4.49
C VAL A 131 -4.95 -24.46 -3.44
N GLY A 132 -4.24 -25.29 -2.68
CA GLY A 132 -3.23 -24.85 -1.72
C GLY A 132 -2.18 -23.97 -2.39
N ASN A 133 -1.59 -24.39 -3.50
CA ASN A 133 -0.61 -23.60 -4.26
C ASN A 133 -1.19 -22.27 -4.78
N ALA A 134 -2.47 -22.22 -5.14
CA ALA A 134 -3.12 -20.99 -5.57
C ALA A 134 -3.32 -19.99 -4.44
N LEU A 135 -3.63 -20.47 -3.22
CA LEU A 135 -3.90 -19.63 -2.05
C LEU A 135 -2.63 -19.32 -1.24
N GLU A 136 -1.65 -20.21 -1.22
CA GLU A 136 -0.53 -20.26 -0.28
C GLU A 136 0.84 -19.97 -0.92
N SER A 137 0.93 -19.05 -1.91
CA SER A 137 2.21 -18.65 -2.50
C SER A 137 3.19 -18.12 -1.44
N PRO A 138 4.39 -18.73 -1.26
CA PRO A 138 5.40 -18.28 -0.31
C PRO A 138 5.86 -16.83 -0.56
N ALA A 139 6.04 -16.47 -1.83
CA ALA A 139 6.45 -15.11 -2.20
C ALA A 139 5.35 -14.09 -1.89
N ARG A 140 4.08 -14.41 -2.15
CA ARG A 140 2.96 -13.53 -1.84
C ARG A 140 2.79 -13.34 -0.33
N LYS A 141 2.97 -14.39 0.47
CA LYS A 141 3.04 -14.30 1.94
C LYS A 141 4.19 -13.41 2.39
N LYS A 142 5.36 -13.51 1.74
CA LYS A 142 6.51 -12.65 2.03
C LYS A 142 6.22 -11.18 1.69
N VAL A 143 5.55 -10.90 0.57
CA VAL A 143 5.11 -9.54 0.23
C VAL A 143 4.20 -8.99 1.32
N ALA A 144 3.18 -9.75 1.71
CA ALA A 144 2.26 -9.36 2.77
C ALA A 144 3.01 -9.07 4.09
N ALA A 145 3.85 -10.00 4.55
CA ALA A 145 4.62 -9.85 5.78
C ALA A 145 5.55 -8.62 5.78
N GLN A 146 6.13 -8.24 4.63
CA GLN A 146 6.96 -7.04 4.52
C GLN A 146 6.13 -5.76 4.57
N LEU A 147 4.93 -5.73 3.96
CA LEU A 147 3.99 -4.62 4.08
C LEU A 147 3.48 -4.49 5.52
N GLU A 148 3.15 -5.61 6.19
CA GLU A 148 2.78 -5.64 7.62
C GLU A 148 3.90 -5.11 8.52
N ALA A 149 5.16 -5.40 8.19
CA ALA A 149 6.33 -4.90 8.91
C ALA A 149 6.60 -3.40 8.67
N GLY A 150 5.84 -2.75 7.77
CA GLY A 150 5.88 -1.31 7.54
C GLY A 150 6.69 -0.88 6.33
N ASP A 151 7.01 -1.79 5.39
CA ASP A 151 7.59 -1.38 4.12
C ASP A 151 6.62 -0.48 3.35
N SER A 152 7.15 0.59 2.80
CA SER A 152 6.37 1.54 1.98
C SER A 152 5.93 0.93 0.67
N ALA A 153 6.79 0.09 0.09
CA ALA A 153 6.45 -0.79 -1.02
C ALA A 153 7.39 -2.00 -1.07
N VAL A 154 6.82 -3.11 -1.55
CA VAL A 154 7.54 -4.35 -1.84
C VAL A 154 7.55 -4.55 -3.34
N TRP A 155 8.72 -4.58 -3.96
CA TRP A 155 8.85 -4.78 -5.38
C TRP A 155 8.93 -6.26 -5.71
N VAL A 156 7.95 -6.77 -6.45
CA VAL A 156 7.93 -8.16 -6.91
C VAL A 156 8.65 -8.25 -8.24
N LEU A 157 9.84 -8.88 -8.24
CA LEU A 157 10.63 -9.14 -9.44
C LEU A 157 10.30 -10.52 -9.99
N VAL A 158 9.65 -10.58 -11.15
CA VAL A 158 9.35 -11.81 -11.89
C VAL A 158 10.51 -12.11 -12.84
N GLU A 159 11.26 -13.18 -12.55
CA GLU A 159 12.37 -13.61 -13.41
C GLU A 159 11.86 -14.22 -14.73
N CYS A 160 12.55 -13.93 -15.82
CA CYS A 160 12.25 -14.49 -17.14
C CYS A 160 12.95 -15.82 -17.41
N GLY A 161 13.95 -16.20 -16.58
CA GLY A 161 14.79 -17.40 -16.73
C GLY A 161 16.12 -17.15 -17.44
N ASP A 162 16.35 -15.98 -18.02
CA ASP A 162 17.65 -15.54 -18.48
C ASP A 162 18.45 -14.97 -17.30
N LYS A 163 19.46 -15.73 -16.84
CA LYS A 163 20.25 -15.36 -15.66
C LYS A 163 20.92 -13.99 -15.78
N THR A 164 21.32 -13.59 -16.99
CA THR A 164 21.99 -12.30 -17.22
C THR A 164 21.00 -11.16 -17.05
N LYS A 165 19.85 -11.25 -17.71
CA LYS A 165 18.76 -10.26 -17.60
C LYS A 165 18.21 -10.17 -16.18
N ASP A 166 17.93 -11.32 -15.57
CA ASP A 166 17.36 -11.41 -14.22
C ASP A 166 18.31 -10.83 -13.16
N THR A 167 19.62 -11.13 -13.28
CA THR A 167 20.61 -10.58 -12.36
C THR A 167 20.78 -9.07 -12.53
N ALA A 168 20.84 -8.59 -13.77
CA ALA A 168 20.96 -7.17 -14.05
C ALA A 168 19.74 -6.38 -13.54
N ALA A 169 18.52 -6.89 -13.80
CA ALA A 169 17.28 -6.28 -13.32
C ALA A 169 17.22 -6.21 -11.79
N ARG A 170 17.61 -7.31 -11.12
CA ARG A 170 17.63 -7.37 -9.64
C ARG A 170 18.63 -6.38 -9.05
N GLN A 171 19.86 -6.37 -9.53
CA GLN A 171 20.90 -5.47 -9.03
C GLN A 171 20.54 -4.00 -9.22
N LEU A 172 19.99 -3.67 -10.38
CA LEU A 172 19.54 -2.30 -10.66
C LEU A 172 18.42 -1.90 -9.71
N LEU A 173 17.39 -2.77 -9.57
CA LEU A 173 16.24 -2.52 -8.70
C LEU A 173 16.67 -2.32 -7.25
N GLU A 174 17.42 -3.28 -6.67
CA GLU A 174 17.88 -3.22 -5.28
C GLU A 174 18.76 -1.96 -5.04
N THR A 175 19.69 -1.69 -5.93
CA THR A 175 20.59 -0.51 -5.82
C THR A 175 19.76 0.78 -5.87
N ARG A 176 18.83 0.86 -6.82
CA ARG A 176 18.04 2.09 -7.00
C ARG A 176 17.10 2.35 -5.83
N LEU A 177 16.44 1.31 -5.34
CA LEU A 177 15.58 1.41 -4.17
C LEU A 177 16.32 1.84 -2.90
N GLN A 178 17.55 1.34 -2.70
CA GLN A 178 18.41 1.81 -1.59
C GLN A 178 18.77 3.30 -1.70
N ILE A 179 19.02 3.78 -2.92
CA ILE A 179 19.24 5.21 -3.18
C ILE A 179 17.99 6.00 -2.87
N MET A 180 16.83 5.57 -3.37
CA MET A 180 15.56 6.27 -3.20
C MET A 180 15.10 6.30 -1.75
N ALA A 181 15.27 5.23 -0.99
CA ALA A 181 14.98 5.21 0.44
C ALA A 181 15.77 6.27 1.25
N LYS A 182 16.97 6.65 0.77
CA LYS A 182 17.80 7.70 1.40
C LYS A 182 17.53 9.09 0.84
N LYS A 183 17.15 9.20 -0.43
CA LYS A 183 16.99 10.46 -1.18
C LYS A 183 15.61 11.08 -0.97
N LEU A 184 14.56 10.27 -1.00
CA LEU A 184 13.19 10.73 -0.87
C LEU A 184 12.90 11.18 0.57
N LYS A 185 12.03 12.16 0.68
CA LYS A 185 11.49 12.65 1.96
C LYS A 185 9.98 12.49 1.92
N LEU A 186 9.43 11.99 3.01
CA LEU A 186 7.99 11.94 3.17
C LEU A 186 7.41 13.36 3.30
N PRO A 187 6.20 13.61 2.81
CA PRO A 187 5.53 14.88 2.98
C PRO A 187 5.23 15.14 4.46
N GLU A 188 5.19 16.40 4.84
CA GLU A 188 4.72 16.81 6.16
C GLU A 188 3.20 16.61 6.23
N VAL A 189 2.75 15.70 7.11
CA VAL A 189 1.33 15.39 7.27
C VAL A 189 0.65 16.50 8.07
N LYS A 190 -0.40 17.08 7.51
CA LYS A 190 -1.17 18.16 8.16
C LYS A 190 -2.03 17.60 9.29
N THR A 191 -2.17 18.39 10.36
CA THR A 191 -3.06 18.07 11.49
C THR A 191 -4.48 17.73 11.06
N GLN A 192 -4.99 18.39 10.02
CA GLN A 192 -6.32 18.14 9.48
C GLN A 192 -6.46 16.72 8.91
N ASP A 193 -5.44 16.19 8.23
CA ASP A 193 -5.48 14.83 7.67
C ASP A 193 -5.50 13.77 8.79
N ILE A 194 -4.80 14.04 9.90
CA ILE A 194 -4.83 13.21 11.11
C ILE A 194 -6.24 13.25 11.74
N GLN A 195 -6.81 14.44 11.90
CA GLN A 195 -8.15 14.63 12.46
C GLN A 195 -9.24 14.01 11.58
N SER A 196 -9.01 13.93 10.28
CA SER A 196 -9.90 13.25 9.32
C SER A 196 -9.76 11.73 9.32
N GLY A 197 -8.88 11.16 10.14
CA GLY A 197 -8.63 9.72 10.22
C GLY A 197 -7.88 9.14 9.03
N TYR A 198 -7.15 9.98 8.27
CA TYR A 198 -6.37 9.51 7.12
C TYR A 198 -5.03 8.91 7.51
N LEU A 199 -4.60 9.08 8.74
CA LEU A 199 -3.40 8.52 9.32
C LEU A 199 -3.69 8.12 10.78
N SER A 200 -3.51 6.85 11.11
CA SER A 200 -3.78 6.30 12.44
C SER A 200 -2.54 6.24 13.35
N ILE A 201 -1.36 6.53 12.82
CA ILE A 201 -0.09 6.58 13.56
C ILE A 201 0.47 8.00 13.55
N ARG A 202 1.48 8.28 14.37
CA ARG A 202 2.13 9.59 14.34
C ARG A 202 2.93 9.79 13.06
N PRO A 203 2.98 11.01 12.51
CA PRO A 203 3.80 11.32 11.34
C PRO A 203 5.28 10.95 11.49
N GLU A 204 5.83 11.10 12.69
CA GLU A 204 7.23 10.76 12.98
C GLU A 204 7.51 9.25 13.03
N ASP A 205 6.48 8.41 13.13
CA ASP A 205 6.60 6.95 13.06
C ASP A 205 6.51 6.41 11.61
N LEU A 206 6.17 7.29 10.64
CA LEU A 206 6.22 6.93 9.23
C LEU A 206 7.65 6.64 8.81
N LYS A 207 7.83 5.49 8.18
CA LYS A 207 9.14 5.07 7.63
C LYS A 207 9.05 4.99 6.12
N LEU A 208 10.16 5.29 5.46
CA LEU A 208 10.33 5.06 4.04
C LEU A 208 11.30 3.91 3.85
N SER A 209 10.77 2.76 3.46
CA SER A 209 11.55 1.55 3.18
C SER A 209 10.99 0.81 1.99
N PHE A 210 11.88 0.17 1.24
CA PHE A 210 11.56 -0.63 0.07
C PHE A 210 12.28 -1.96 0.16
N SER A 211 11.59 -3.02 -0.24
CA SER A 211 12.18 -4.35 -0.33
C SER A 211 11.87 -5.01 -1.67
N VAL A 212 12.57 -6.10 -1.97
CA VAL A 212 12.40 -6.86 -3.20
C VAL A 212 12.09 -8.31 -2.86
N VAL A 213 11.04 -8.84 -3.49
CA VAL A 213 10.69 -10.27 -3.48
C VAL A 213 10.80 -10.82 -4.89
N THR A 214 11.58 -11.87 -5.07
CA THR A 214 11.82 -12.45 -6.40
C THR A 214 10.96 -13.69 -6.61
N LEU A 215 10.21 -13.71 -7.71
CA LEU A 215 9.55 -14.89 -8.26
C LEU A 215 10.49 -15.57 -9.26
N ARG A 216 11.10 -16.68 -8.84
CA ARG A 216 12.04 -17.41 -9.68
C ARG A 216 11.32 -18.05 -10.86
N ALA A 217 12.00 -18.03 -12.02
CA ALA A 217 11.51 -18.74 -13.18
C ALA A 217 11.43 -20.25 -12.90
N GLY A 218 10.29 -20.86 -13.23
CA GLY A 218 10.09 -22.31 -13.07
C GLY A 218 9.77 -22.80 -11.65
N ASP A 219 9.61 -21.89 -10.67
CA ASP A 219 9.20 -22.28 -9.33
C ASP A 219 7.72 -22.69 -9.34
N ALA A 220 7.48 -24.00 -9.09
CA ALA A 220 6.14 -24.58 -9.12
C ALA A 220 5.21 -24.02 -8.02
N ALA A 221 5.77 -23.68 -6.85
CA ALA A 221 5.00 -23.11 -5.74
C ALA A 221 4.51 -21.70 -6.04
N GLU A 222 5.16 -20.98 -6.96
CA GLU A 222 4.84 -19.62 -7.35
C GLU A 222 4.06 -19.53 -8.68
N LYS A 223 3.71 -20.66 -9.28
CA LYS A 223 3.07 -20.69 -10.59
C LYS A 223 1.77 -19.89 -10.64
N ALA A 224 0.90 -20.06 -9.64
CA ALA A 224 -0.37 -19.34 -9.56
C ALA A 224 -0.16 -17.83 -9.41
N PHE A 225 0.77 -17.42 -8.55
CA PHE A 225 1.06 -16.01 -8.34
C PHE A 225 1.72 -15.37 -9.58
N ARG A 226 2.66 -16.09 -10.22
CA ARG A 226 3.26 -15.65 -11.48
C ARG A 226 2.21 -15.44 -12.58
N GLU A 227 1.33 -16.41 -12.78
CA GLU A 227 0.24 -16.31 -13.78
C GLU A 227 -0.71 -15.15 -13.47
N THR A 228 -1.00 -14.92 -12.19
CA THR A 228 -1.80 -13.76 -11.77
C THR A 228 -1.15 -12.46 -12.25
N LEU A 229 0.14 -12.28 -12.04
CA LEU A 229 0.86 -11.09 -12.47
C LEU A 229 0.90 -10.97 -14.00
N LEU A 230 1.19 -12.07 -14.70
CA LEU A 230 1.25 -12.09 -16.17
C LEU A 230 -0.10 -11.88 -16.86
N ASN A 231 -1.21 -12.16 -16.19
CA ASN A 231 -2.56 -11.92 -16.70
C ASN A 231 -3.11 -10.54 -16.30
N SER A 232 -2.38 -9.75 -15.50
CA SER A 232 -2.86 -8.44 -15.04
C SER A 232 -2.96 -7.41 -16.16
N GLU A 233 -2.15 -7.56 -17.20
CA GLU A 233 -2.17 -6.73 -18.40
C GLU A 233 -2.17 -7.66 -19.64
N ASP A 234 -2.70 -7.18 -20.76
CA ASP A 234 -3.03 -8.06 -21.90
C ASP A 234 -1.79 -8.54 -22.68
N ASP A 235 -0.67 -7.80 -22.58
CA ASP A 235 0.57 -8.03 -23.32
C ASP A 235 1.69 -8.70 -22.49
N LEU A 236 1.57 -8.77 -21.15
CA LEU A 236 2.65 -9.28 -20.31
C LEU A 236 3.04 -10.73 -20.59
N LYS A 237 2.08 -11.56 -21.01
CA LYS A 237 2.38 -12.95 -21.40
C LYS A 237 3.28 -13.05 -22.62
N GLU A 238 3.12 -12.16 -23.57
CA GLU A 238 3.98 -12.11 -24.76
C GLU A 238 5.40 -11.66 -24.39
N LEU A 239 5.50 -10.81 -23.37
CA LEU A 239 6.76 -10.26 -22.85
C LEU A 239 7.40 -11.11 -21.74
N GLN A 240 6.92 -12.32 -21.44
CA GLN A 240 7.43 -13.18 -20.37
C GLN A 240 8.91 -13.61 -20.53
N HIS A 241 9.52 -13.33 -21.69
CA HIS A 241 10.95 -13.53 -21.96
C HIS A 241 11.83 -12.37 -21.45
N GLU A 242 11.20 -11.35 -20.85
CA GLU A 242 11.86 -10.24 -20.19
C GLU A 242 11.53 -10.25 -18.68
N PRO A 243 12.44 -9.83 -17.78
CA PRO A 243 12.13 -9.66 -16.36
C PRO A 243 11.08 -8.55 -16.17
N MET A 244 10.26 -8.69 -15.14
CA MET A 244 9.20 -7.72 -14.82
C MET A 244 9.27 -7.34 -13.35
N ALA A 245 9.04 -6.08 -13.03
CA ALA A 245 9.01 -5.58 -11.67
C ALA A 245 7.67 -4.89 -11.38
N PHE A 246 7.00 -5.34 -10.30
CA PHE A 246 5.71 -4.80 -9.86
C PHE A 246 5.88 -4.15 -8.48
N PRO A 247 5.73 -2.82 -8.34
CA PRO A 247 5.65 -2.20 -7.03
C PRO A 247 4.34 -2.56 -6.34
N VAL A 248 4.40 -3.14 -5.14
CA VAL A 248 3.23 -3.51 -4.32
C VAL A 248 3.24 -2.68 -3.04
N PHE A 249 2.11 -2.08 -2.69
CA PHE A 249 1.99 -1.17 -1.55
C PHE A 249 0.61 -1.25 -0.87
N GLY A 250 0.45 -0.54 0.22
CA GLY A 250 -0.81 -0.48 0.95
C GLY A 250 -1.27 -1.86 1.42
N ARG A 251 -2.50 -2.24 1.11
CA ARG A 251 -3.08 -3.55 1.43
C ARG A 251 -2.87 -4.58 0.31
N GLY A 252 -1.69 -4.53 -0.35
CA GLY A 252 -1.35 -5.46 -1.43
C GLY A 252 -1.73 -4.97 -2.83
N ARG A 253 -1.82 -3.65 -3.05
CA ARG A 253 -2.07 -3.09 -4.38
C ARG A 253 -0.81 -3.07 -5.23
N ALA A 254 -0.83 -3.74 -6.37
CA ALA A 254 0.26 -3.78 -7.34
C ALA A 254 0.07 -2.69 -8.40
N LEU A 255 1.10 -1.89 -8.67
CA LEU A 255 1.15 -0.99 -9.83
C LEU A 255 1.40 -1.79 -11.12
N PRO A 256 1.17 -1.18 -12.31
CA PRO A 256 1.55 -1.75 -13.59
C PRO A 256 3.03 -2.16 -13.65
N ALA A 257 3.31 -3.18 -14.47
CA ALA A 257 4.65 -3.76 -14.59
C ALA A 257 5.66 -2.82 -15.25
N LEU A 258 6.88 -2.77 -14.70
CA LEU A 258 8.05 -2.35 -15.46
C LEU A 258 8.65 -3.58 -16.14
N VAL A 259 8.74 -3.59 -17.48
CA VAL A 259 9.14 -4.78 -18.24
C VAL A 259 10.49 -4.55 -18.96
N GLY A 260 11.42 -5.49 -18.83
CA GLY A 260 12.69 -5.47 -19.55
C GLY A 260 13.44 -4.16 -19.41
N LYS A 261 13.62 -3.40 -20.49
CA LYS A 261 14.26 -2.09 -20.50
C LYS A 261 13.46 -1.01 -19.72
N GLY A 262 12.18 -1.24 -19.42
CA GLY A 262 11.38 -0.42 -18.53
C GLY A 262 11.84 -0.49 -17.08
N ILE A 263 12.57 -1.54 -16.67
CA ILE A 263 13.24 -1.59 -15.39
C ILE A 263 14.52 -0.75 -15.51
N ASN A 264 14.39 0.55 -15.32
CA ASN A 264 15.49 1.52 -15.39
C ASN A 264 15.43 2.51 -14.23
N ALA A 265 16.49 3.28 -14.05
CA ALA A 265 16.61 4.19 -12.91
C ALA A 265 15.48 5.22 -12.82
N ASP A 266 15.10 5.80 -13.97
CA ASP A 266 14.11 6.87 -14.01
C ASP A 266 12.71 6.36 -13.63
N MET A 267 12.30 5.20 -14.17
CA MET A 267 10.99 4.60 -13.88
C MET A 267 10.90 4.09 -12.44
N ILE A 268 12.00 3.53 -11.90
CA ILE A 268 12.05 3.11 -10.49
C ILE A 268 11.94 4.34 -9.57
N ASP A 269 12.63 5.44 -9.91
CA ASP A 269 12.57 6.69 -9.17
C ASP A 269 11.17 7.30 -9.20
N GLU A 270 10.55 7.35 -10.38
CA GLU A 270 9.21 7.90 -10.58
C GLU A 270 8.16 7.12 -9.77
N ALA A 271 8.18 5.78 -9.86
CA ALA A 271 7.26 4.94 -9.09
C ALA A 271 7.50 5.09 -7.57
N SER A 272 8.75 5.14 -7.13
CA SER A 272 9.09 5.34 -5.72
C SER A 272 8.66 6.72 -5.22
N ALA A 273 8.85 7.77 -6.04
CA ALA A 273 8.44 9.13 -5.72
C ALA A 273 6.89 9.26 -5.69
N PHE A 274 6.18 8.61 -6.62
CA PHE A 274 4.73 8.55 -6.60
C PHE A 274 4.21 7.93 -5.29
N LEU A 275 4.73 6.78 -4.92
CA LEU A 275 4.29 6.05 -3.73
C LEU A 275 4.57 6.81 -2.43
N SER A 276 5.72 7.48 -2.33
CA SER A 276 6.12 8.25 -1.15
C SER A 276 5.60 9.69 -1.13
N GLY A 277 5.07 10.17 -2.25
CA GLY A 277 4.48 11.50 -2.38
C GLY A 277 3.10 11.62 -1.73
N PRO A 278 2.56 12.83 -1.61
CA PRO A 278 1.25 13.08 -1.03
C PRO A 278 0.14 12.47 -1.90
N CYS A 279 -0.89 11.89 -1.27
CA CYS A 279 -2.03 11.30 -1.97
C CYS A 279 -2.88 12.39 -2.63
N SER A 280 -2.72 12.58 -3.94
CA SER A 280 -3.46 13.57 -4.71
C SER A 280 -4.89 13.13 -5.07
N CYS A 281 -5.14 11.81 -5.12
CA CYS A 281 -6.45 11.24 -5.40
C CYS A 281 -6.81 10.17 -4.35
N GLN A 282 -7.83 10.46 -3.54
CA GLN A 282 -8.30 9.57 -2.48
C GLN A 282 -9.14 8.41 -3.00
N VAL A 283 -9.63 8.49 -4.23
CA VAL A 283 -10.49 7.47 -4.83
C VAL A 283 -9.65 6.33 -5.39
N LYS A 284 -9.70 5.17 -4.74
CA LYS A 284 -8.93 3.97 -5.12
C LYS A 284 -8.98 3.64 -6.61
N ARG A 285 -10.18 3.64 -7.22
CA ARG A 285 -10.40 3.30 -8.64
C ARG A 285 -9.79 4.28 -9.66
N GLN A 286 -9.43 5.49 -9.23
CA GLN A 286 -8.77 6.50 -10.06
C GLN A 286 -7.24 6.38 -9.98
N ASN A 287 -6.73 5.53 -9.10
CA ASN A 287 -5.31 5.23 -8.99
C ASN A 287 -4.97 3.96 -9.76
N PRO A 288 -3.81 3.88 -10.42
CA PRO A 288 -3.41 2.72 -11.21
C PRO A 288 -3.23 1.46 -10.33
N GLY A 289 -3.28 0.29 -10.98
CA GLY A 289 -2.97 -0.99 -10.37
C GLY A 289 -4.19 -1.84 -10.02
N PHE A 290 -3.91 -3.02 -9.48
CA PHE A 290 -4.90 -4.01 -9.03
C PHE A 290 -4.45 -4.59 -7.69
N ASP A 291 -5.38 -5.13 -6.91
CA ASP A 291 -5.04 -5.73 -5.63
C ASP A 291 -4.59 -7.20 -5.80
N LEU A 292 -3.67 -7.64 -4.97
CA LEU A 292 -3.29 -9.05 -4.88
C LEU A 292 -4.28 -9.83 -4.02
N LEU A 293 -4.40 -11.13 -4.29
CA LEU A 293 -5.10 -12.05 -3.42
C LEU A 293 -4.24 -12.27 -2.16
N THR A 294 -4.72 -11.83 -1.01
CA THR A 294 -4.01 -11.95 0.28
C THR A 294 -4.93 -12.44 1.37
N SER A 295 -4.36 -13.15 2.35
CA SER A 295 -5.05 -13.60 3.56
C SER A 295 -4.50 -12.82 4.75
N VAL A 296 -4.63 -11.49 4.75
CA VAL A 296 -4.17 -10.59 5.80
C VAL A 296 -5.35 -9.85 6.38
N ASP A 297 -5.48 -9.85 7.68
CA ASP A 297 -6.40 -8.95 8.38
C ASP A 297 -5.73 -7.58 8.55
N TRP A 298 -5.90 -6.75 7.53
CA TRP A 298 -5.33 -5.41 7.49
C TRP A 298 -5.93 -4.48 8.54
N ASP A 299 -7.18 -4.68 8.92
CA ASP A 299 -7.85 -3.85 9.92
C ASP A 299 -7.32 -4.20 11.32
N GLN A 300 -7.17 -5.49 11.63
CA GLN A 300 -6.52 -5.92 12.87
C GLN A 300 -5.06 -5.46 12.96
N LEU A 301 -4.33 -5.46 11.82
CA LEU A 301 -2.97 -4.92 11.76
C LEU A 301 -2.94 -3.43 12.15
N LEU A 302 -3.83 -2.62 11.58
CA LEU A 302 -3.93 -1.20 11.89
C LEU A 302 -4.31 -0.96 13.35
N GLU A 303 -5.29 -1.71 13.88
CA GLU A 303 -5.65 -1.64 15.29
C GLU A 303 -4.47 -1.97 16.22
N ASN A 304 -3.70 -2.99 15.90
CA ASN A 304 -2.51 -3.36 16.66
C ASN A 304 -1.43 -2.27 16.62
N GLN A 305 -1.27 -1.59 15.48
CA GLN A 305 -0.36 -0.45 15.36
C GLN A 305 -0.80 0.72 16.24
N VAL A 306 -2.10 1.03 16.28
CA VAL A 306 -2.67 2.09 17.15
C VAL A 306 -2.47 1.73 18.62
N ARG A 307 -2.80 0.51 19.04
CA ARG A 307 -2.61 0.05 20.43
C ARG A 307 -1.15 0.14 20.87
N ALA A 308 -0.24 -0.37 20.06
CA ALA A 308 1.20 -0.28 20.32
C ALA A 308 1.72 1.17 20.42
N TYR A 309 1.03 2.10 19.78
CA TYR A 309 1.28 3.52 19.88
C TYR A 309 0.82 4.09 21.23
N ASP A 310 -0.41 3.79 21.65
CA ASP A 310 -0.98 4.27 22.90
C ASP A 310 -0.18 3.76 24.10
N ASP A 311 0.22 2.49 24.10
CA ASP A 311 1.05 1.88 25.15
C ASP A 311 2.41 2.58 25.27
N ARG A 312 3.06 2.93 24.16
CA ARG A 312 4.33 3.69 24.18
C ARG A 312 4.15 5.12 24.67
N ALA A 313 3.03 5.77 24.35
CA ALA A 313 2.71 7.10 24.84
C ALA A 313 2.50 7.09 26.37
N GLN A 314 1.76 6.11 26.89
CA GLN A 314 1.54 5.93 28.34
C GLN A 314 2.81 5.60 29.08
N THR A 315 3.69 4.76 28.52
CA THR A 315 4.98 4.40 29.13
C THR A 315 5.89 5.63 29.24
N LYS A 316 5.92 6.50 28.21
CA LYS A 316 6.71 7.76 28.26
C LYS A 316 6.20 8.70 29.35
N ILE A 317 4.89 8.88 29.47
CA ILE A 317 4.28 9.72 30.50
C ILE A 317 4.61 9.16 31.88
N SER A 318 4.58 7.85 32.07
CA SER A 318 4.89 7.20 33.35
C SER A 318 6.38 7.34 33.74
N VAL A 319 7.29 7.32 32.77
CA VAL A 319 8.73 7.51 33.01
C VAL A 319 9.05 8.99 33.29
N GLU A 320 8.39 9.92 32.61
CA GLU A 320 8.60 11.35 32.78
C GLU A 320 7.91 11.90 34.03
N SER A 321 6.90 11.19 34.57
CA SER A 321 6.20 11.52 35.81
C SER A 321 6.77 10.87 37.07
N GLN A 322 7.84 10.06 36.99
CA GLN A 322 8.57 9.65 38.18
C GLN A 322 9.40 10.83 38.69
N PRO A 323 9.08 11.38 39.88
CA PRO A 323 9.92 12.42 40.46
C PRO A 323 11.34 11.88 40.69
N ALA A 324 12.33 12.73 40.48
CA ALA A 324 13.73 12.45 40.80
C ALA A 324 13.93 12.31 42.33
N GLU A 325 13.19 11.40 42.97
CA GLU A 325 13.34 11.13 44.44
C GLU A 325 14.56 10.27 44.75
N ALA A 326 15.20 9.66 43.74
CA ALA A 326 16.38 8.83 43.97
C ALA A 326 17.69 9.61 44.10
N GLU A 327 17.77 10.87 43.69
CA GLU A 327 19.00 11.71 43.86
C GLU A 327 18.99 12.56 45.13
N THR A 328 17.81 12.88 45.65
CA THR A 328 17.71 13.66 46.91
C THR A 328 18.11 12.87 48.15
N SER A 329 18.00 11.53 48.13
CA SER A 329 18.40 10.68 49.21
C SER A 329 19.93 10.61 49.43
N LYS A 330 20.72 10.64 48.34
CA LYS A 330 22.19 10.66 48.39
C LYS A 330 22.79 11.99 48.73
N LEU A 331 22.09 13.08 48.42
CA LEU A 331 22.52 14.44 48.79
C LEU A 331 22.27 14.77 50.25
N ASN A 332 21.25 14.23 50.86
CA ASN A 332 20.96 14.40 52.29
C ASN A 332 21.90 13.60 53.20
N GLU A 333 22.46 12.48 52.73
CA GLU A 333 23.44 11.68 53.50
C GLU A 333 24.84 12.35 53.53
N LEU A 334 25.20 13.13 52.55
CA LEU A 334 26.45 13.92 52.45
C LEU A 334 26.36 15.26 53.18
N ALA A 335 25.16 15.79 53.44
CA ALA A 335 24.95 17.07 54.12
C ALA A 335 25.00 16.98 55.66
N GLN A 336 24.96 15.76 56.23
CA GLN A 336 25.02 15.59 57.71
C GLN A 336 26.44 15.42 58.31
N ALA A 337 27.49 15.43 57.49
CA ALA A 337 28.89 15.23 57.93
C ALA A 337 29.75 16.48 58.04
N GLY A 338 29.18 17.68 58.12
CA GLY A 338 30.00 18.89 58.18
C GLY A 338 29.37 20.07 58.88
N ASN A 339 29.22 19.98 60.20
CA ASN A 339 28.89 21.15 61.02
C ASN A 339 30.15 21.75 61.63
N THR A 340 30.53 22.94 61.26
CA THR A 340 31.17 23.96 62.12
C THR A 340 30.94 25.40 61.51
N PRO A 341 30.70 26.44 62.32
CA PRO A 341 30.12 27.69 61.86
C PRO A 341 31.20 28.82 61.72
N ALA A 342 31.08 29.67 60.71
CA ALA A 342 31.69 31.00 60.76
C ALA A 342 31.07 31.97 59.73
N THR A 343 30.40 32.97 60.28
CA THR A 343 30.51 34.43 60.04
C THR A 343 30.17 35.00 58.65
N ASN A 344 29.03 35.64 58.63
CA ASN A 344 28.64 36.97 58.14
C ASN A 344 29.57 37.72 57.14
N ARG A 345 29.00 38.12 55.96
CA ARG A 345 29.11 39.41 55.33
C ARG A 345 28.32 39.59 54.03
N ASN A 346 27.37 40.54 54.15
CA ASN A 346 26.92 41.50 53.11
C ASN A 346 26.68 41.14 51.67
N SER A 347 25.44 41.43 51.26
CA SER A 347 24.95 41.71 49.91
C SER A 347 25.75 42.81 49.14
N PRO A 348 25.67 42.87 47.81
CA PRO A 348 24.67 43.77 47.23
C PRO A 348 23.93 43.23 46.01
N THR A 349 22.73 43.72 45.88
CA THR A 349 21.79 43.78 44.80
C THR A 349 22.42 44.24 43.49
N THR A 350 22.10 43.55 42.39
CA THR A 350 22.21 44.16 41.04
C THR A 350 20.98 43.72 40.22
N GLU A 351 20.14 44.69 39.92
CA GLU A 351 19.11 44.67 38.89
C GLU A 351 19.75 44.47 37.53
N THR A 352 19.14 43.66 36.70
CA THR A 352 19.39 43.69 35.26
C THR A 352 18.11 43.57 34.49
N THR A 353 17.85 44.62 33.79
CA THR A 353 16.78 44.97 32.87
C THR A 353 16.60 44.00 31.71
N ALA A 354 15.34 43.79 31.34
CA ALA A 354 14.90 43.11 30.13
C ALA A 354 15.16 43.95 28.87
N PRO A 355 15.47 43.35 27.73
CA PRO A 355 15.44 44.07 26.48
C PRO A 355 14.12 43.84 25.70
N THR A 356 13.71 44.95 25.19
CA THR A 356 12.52 45.31 24.42
C THR A 356 12.40 44.50 23.08
N ARG A 357 11.20 44.08 22.80
CA ARG A 357 10.75 43.55 21.49
C ARG A 357 10.78 44.67 20.44
N THR A 358 11.49 44.44 19.34
CA THR A 358 11.27 45.17 18.08
C THR A 358 10.48 44.33 17.12
N LEU A 359 9.29 44.80 16.76
CA LEU A 359 8.41 44.36 15.69
C LEU A 359 9.06 44.76 14.35
N PHE A 360 9.38 43.77 13.51
CA PHE A 360 9.58 44.00 12.09
C PHE A 360 8.44 43.36 11.32
N ALA A 361 7.59 44.19 10.73
CA ALA A 361 6.58 43.82 9.78
C ALA A 361 7.23 43.59 8.41
N TRP A 362 7.04 42.40 7.82
CA TRP A 362 7.31 42.15 6.41
C TRP A 362 6.03 41.73 5.74
N LEU A 363 5.61 42.49 4.76
CA LEU A 363 4.53 42.19 3.82
C LEU A 363 4.95 41.02 2.93
N PRO A 364 4.03 40.06 2.61
CA PRO A 364 4.30 39.08 1.59
C PRO A 364 4.00 39.62 0.20
N LEU A 365 4.97 39.51 -0.69
CA LEU A 365 4.80 39.60 -2.13
C LEU A 365 3.96 38.45 -2.64
N VAL A 366 2.83 38.82 -3.24
CA VAL A 366 1.93 37.89 -3.94
C VAL A 366 2.61 37.45 -5.23
N GLY A 367 3.12 36.20 -5.24
CA GLY A 367 3.54 35.52 -6.46
C GLY A 367 2.36 34.73 -7.04
N LEU A 368 1.96 35.04 -8.27
CA LEU A 368 0.98 34.30 -9.06
C LEU A 368 1.45 32.85 -9.28
N PRO A 369 0.63 31.82 -9.02
CA PRO A 369 0.91 30.48 -9.53
C PRO A 369 0.41 30.37 -10.96
N ILE A 370 1.31 30.08 -11.88
CA ILE A 370 1.01 29.61 -13.23
C ILE A 370 0.45 28.19 -13.13
N LEU A 371 -0.82 28.06 -13.45
CA LEU A 371 -1.49 26.76 -13.63
C LEU A 371 -0.92 26.08 -14.89
N LEU A 372 -0.01 25.11 -14.70
CA LEU A 372 0.25 24.08 -15.68
C LEU A 372 -0.65 22.87 -15.32
N VAL A 373 -1.78 22.78 -16.01
CA VAL A 373 -2.56 21.54 -16.10
C VAL A 373 -1.80 20.60 -17.01
N GLY A 374 -0.89 19.82 -16.42
CA GLY A 374 -0.24 18.69 -17.08
C GLY A 374 -1.15 17.47 -16.97
N GLY A 375 -1.99 17.26 -18.00
CA GLY A 375 -2.63 15.96 -18.17
C GLY A 375 -1.56 14.89 -18.41
N LEU A 376 -1.42 13.96 -17.49
CA LEU A 376 -0.58 12.77 -17.65
C LEU A 376 -1.28 11.83 -18.64
N ILE A 377 -1.02 12.03 -19.94
CA ILE A 377 -1.29 11.02 -20.96
C ILE A 377 -0.04 10.16 -21.00
N VAL A 378 -0.15 8.94 -20.48
CA VAL A 378 0.88 7.91 -20.68
C VAL A 378 0.87 7.53 -22.15
N PHE A 379 1.74 8.15 -22.94
CA PHE A 379 2.03 7.76 -24.31
C PHE A 379 3.05 6.61 -24.26
N PHE A 380 2.57 5.39 -24.49
CA PHE A 380 3.44 4.32 -24.97
C PHE A 380 3.86 4.67 -26.39
N GLY A 381 5.10 5.10 -26.53
CA GLY A 381 5.70 5.37 -27.82
C GLY A 381 5.83 4.09 -28.65
N ARG A 382 4.91 3.89 -29.57
CA ARG A 382 5.03 2.92 -30.65
C ARG A 382 5.98 3.53 -31.68
N GLN A 383 7.27 3.19 -31.57
CA GLN A 383 8.22 3.44 -32.66
C GLN A 383 8.05 2.33 -33.70
N SER A 384 7.37 2.65 -34.80
CA SER A 384 7.40 1.84 -36.02
C SER A 384 8.71 2.17 -36.74
N ASP A 385 9.61 1.23 -36.79
CA ASP A 385 10.73 1.27 -37.72
C ASP A 385 10.23 0.94 -39.14
N ASN A 386 10.49 1.86 -40.06
CA ASN A 386 10.58 1.64 -41.50
C ASN A 386 12.00 1.20 -41.84
#